data_2ce9fa0afa9321f7e5f882b849d441fb
#
_entry.id   2ce9fa0afa9321f7e5f882b849d441fb
#
_cell.length_a   1.000
_cell.length_b   1.000
_cell.length_c   1.000
_cell.angle_alpha   90.00
_cell.angle_beta   90.00
_cell.angle_gamma   90.00
#
_symmetry.space_group_name_H-M   'P 1'
#
loop_
_entity.id
_entity.type
_entity.pdbx_description
1 polymer ?
#
loop_
_entity_poly.entity_id
_entity_poly.type
_entity_poly.pdbx_seq_one_letter_code
_entity_poly.pdbx_strand_id
1 'polypeptide(L)'
;ELARQGREVHFFDLDQTKPLMRSRDAEGLLEKAGVTVHFQQQYADAPTQVGGLIPLLLDEKKAVILDVGGNDTGAKLIGGYAHLLKAADVWFVVNPYRPWSATTEHIDGTLSAILRASRLKMPRFLLNPNLGGGTTLEEYLFGIKLGLELLSPYVAVEAAAVPAPLYEQAKAETALPLIPITSHISVPEAGLD
;
A
#
# COMPACT_ATOMS: atom_id res chain seq x y z
N GLU A 1 9.15 11.40 0.96
CA GLU A 1 9.76 11.84 2.24
C GLU A 1 11.22 11.38 2.32
N LEU A 2 11.53 10.07 2.26
CA LEU A 2 12.90 9.55 2.36
C LEU A 2 13.87 10.20 1.37
N ALA A 3 13.47 10.36 0.10
CA ALA A 3 14.28 11.02 -0.92
C ALA A 3 14.54 12.49 -0.58
N ARG A 4 13.54 13.20 -0.04
CA ARG A 4 13.71 14.60 0.45
C ARG A 4 14.69 14.71 1.62
N GLN A 5 14.84 13.63 2.39
CA GLN A 5 15.83 13.51 3.47
C GLN A 5 17.23 13.13 2.96
N GLY A 6 17.43 13.07 1.64
CA GLY A 6 18.70 12.77 0.99
C GLY A 6 19.04 11.27 0.91
N ARG A 7 18.10 10.38 1.19
CA ARG A 7 18.32 8.94 1.01
C ARG A 7 18.17 8.56 -0.46
N GLU A 8 19.00 7.65 -0.93
CA GLU A 8 18.81 7.00 -2.23
C GLU A 8 17.65 6.00 -2.12
N VAL A 9 16.55 6.29 -2.82
CA VAL A 9 15.30 5.53 -2.71
C VAL A 9 15.02 4.77 -4.00
N HIS A 10 14.78 3.47 -3.87
CA HIS A 10 14.35 2.58 -4.94
C HIS A 10 12.94 2.08 -4.66
N PHE A 11 12.02 2.32 -5.58
CA PHE A 11 10.64 1.88 -5.50
C PHE A 11 10.38 0.76 -6.50
N PHE A 12 9.87 -0.37 -6.03
CA PHE A 12 9.51 -1.51 -6.86
C PHE A 12 8.00 -1.66 -6.92
N ASP A 13 7.42 -1.52 -8.11
CA ASP A 13 6.04 -1.89 -8.39
C ASP A 13 5.98 -3.40 -8.66
N LEU A 14 5.53 -4.15 -7.67
CA LEU A 14 5.34 -5.59 -7.70
C LEU A 14 3.85 -5.98 -7.84
N ASP A 15 2.94 -5.00 -7.94
CA ASP A 15 1.52 -5.27 -8.15
C ASP A 15 1.25 -5.58 -9.63
N GLN A 16 1.33 -6.84 -9.98
CA GLN A 16 1.08 -7.33 -11.34
C GLN A 16 -0.41 -7.63 -11.61
N THR A 17 -1.27 -7.52 -10.60
CA THR A 17 -2.66 -8.01 -10.68
C THR A 17 -3.68 -6.96 -11.07
N LYS A 18 -3.35 -5.67 -10.97
CA LYS A 18 -4.26 -4.58 -11.31
C LYS A 18 -3.99 -4.03 -12.71
N PRO A 19 -4.97 -4.07 -13.62
CA PRO A 19 -4.81 -3.48 -14.96
C PRO A 19 -4.84 -1.94 -14.95
N LEU A 20 -5.47 -1.34 -13.93
CA LEU A 20 -5.65 0.10 -13.76
C LEU A 20 -5.08 0.57 -12.41
N MET A 21 -4.67 1.83 -12.33
CA MET A 21 -4.16 2.47 -11.10
C MET A 21 -2.88 1.81 -10.56
N ARG A 22 -1.88 1.64 -11.41
CA ARG A 22 -0.58 1.10 -11.02
C ARG A 22 0.33 2.21 -10.52
N SER A 23 1.18 1.89 -9.55
CA SER A 23 2.19 2.84 -9.04
C SER A 23 3.16 3.31 -10.12
N ARG A 24 3.40 2.49 -11.14
CA ARG A 24 4.18 2.86 -12.34
C ARG A 24 3.57 4.01 -13.12
N ASP A 25 2.26 4.24 -13.06
CA ASP A 25 1.61 5.36 -13.74
C ASP A 25 2.02 6.71 -13.13
N ALA A 26 2.59 6.70 -11.92
CA ALA A 26 3.18 7.84 -11.24
C ALA A 26 4.73 7.91 -11.37
N GLU A 27 5.37 7.13 -12.26
CA GLU A 27 6.82 7.05 -12.43
C GLU A 27 7.46 8.44 -12.55
N GLY A 28 7.01 9.26 -13.48
CA GLY A 28 7.58 10.59 -13.69
C GLY A 28 7.45 11.55 -12.49
N LEU A 29 6.49 11.33 -11.60
CA LEU A 29 6.38 12.08 -10.35
C LEU A 29 7.37 11.57 -9.31
N LEU A 30 7.55 10.27 -9.21
CA LEU A 30 8.50 9.64 -8.30
C LEU A 30 9.94 9.99 -8.69
N GLU A 31 10.28 9.95 -9.99
CA GLU A 31 11.58 10.33 -10.50
C GLU A 31 11.92 11.80 -10.22
N LYS A 32 10.94 12.71 -10.44
CA LYS A 32 11.09 14.14 -10.09
C LYS A 32 11.29 14.35 -8.58
N ALA A 33 10.82 13.43 -7.76
CA ALA A 33 11.03 13.43 -6.31
C ALA A 33 12.36 12.76 -5.88
N GLY A 34 13.20 12.31 -6.83
CA GLY A 34 14.48 11.66 -6.57
C GLY A 34 14.37 10.18 -6.22
N VAL A 35 13.31 9.50 -6.67
CA VAL A 35 13.08 8.07 -6.45
C VAL A 35 13.37 7.31 -7.75
N THR A 36 14.19 6.28 -7.69
CA THR A 36 14.38 5.36 -8.82
C THR A 36 13.26 4.33 -8.83
N VAL A 37 12.50 4.27 -9.92
CA VAL A 37 11.35 3.37 -10.07
C VAL A 37 11.75 2.12 -10.84
N HIS A 38 11.36 0.95 -10.33
CA HIS A 38 11.60 -0.34 -10.94
C HIS A 38 10.29 -1.06 -11.18
N PHE A 39 10.02 -1.43 -12.41
CA PHE A 39 8.89 -2.28 -12.79
C PHE A 39 9.25 -3.13 -14.00
N GLN A 40 8.50 -4.18 -14.23
CA GLN A 40 8.62 -4.97 -15.46
C GLN A 40 7.39 -4.78 -16.32
N GLN A 41 7.61 -4.47 -17.61
CA GLN A 41 6.53 -4.57 -18.59
C GLN A 41 6.19 -6.05 -18.77
N GLN A 42 4.97 -6.43 -18.40
CA GLN A 42 4.48 -7.78 -18.65
C GLN A 42 4.28 -7.98 -20.16
N TYR A 43 5.08 -8.86 -20.73
CA TYR A 43 4.78 -9.48 -22.02
C TYR A 43 4.23 -10.88 -21.72
N ALA A 44 2.91 -11.07 -21.94
CA ALA A 44 2.13 -12.29 -21.65
C ALA A 44 2.02 -12.67 -20.14
N ASP A 45 1.12 -13.61 -19.84
CA ASP A 45 0.65 -14.00 -18.49
C ASP A 45 1.68 -14.69 -17.57
N ALA A 46 2.98 -14.50 -17.79
CA ALA A 46 4.01 -15.10 -16.95
C ALA A 46 4.43 -14.12 -15.84
N PRO A 47 4.41 -14.53 -14.55
CA PRO A 47 4.93 -13.72 -13.47
C PRO A 47 6.45 -13.61 -13.61
N THR A 48 6.94 -12.43 -13.95
CA THR A 48 8.34 -12.13 -14.11
C THR A 48 8.89 -11.42 -12.87
N GLN A 49 10.04 -11.86 -12.37
CA GLN A 49 10.71 -11.18 -11.27
C GLN A 49 11.35 -9.88 -11.75
N VAL A 50 11.14 -8.79 -11.03
CA VAL A 50 11.83 -7.53 -11.30
C VAL A 50 13.30 -7.70 -10.97
N GLY A 51 14.18 -7.49 -11.96
CA GLY A 51 15.63 -7.63 -11.77
C GLY A 51 16.21 -6.57 -10.83
N GLY A 52 17.36 -6.86 -10.23
CA GLY A 52 18.12 -5.90 -9.43
C GLY A 52 17.69 -5.74 -7.97
N LEU A 53 16.64 -6.43 -7.49
CA LEU A 53 16.14 -6.28 -6.14
C LEU A 53 17.14 -6.75 -5.07
N ILE A 54 17.76 -7.93 -5.24
CA ILE A 54 18.65 -8.54 -4.23
C ILE A 54 19.83 -7.62 -3.85
N PRO A 55 20.63 -7.09 -4.78
CA PRO A 55 21.73 -6.20 -4.44
C PRO A 55 21.28 -4.95 -3.65
N LEU A 56 20.10 -4.42 -3.98
CA LEU A 56 19.55 -3.24 -3.29
C LEU A 56 19.05 -3.57 -1.88
N LEU A 57 18.47 -4.76 -1.67
CA LEU A 57 18.05 -5.21 -0.33
C LEU A 57 19.25 -5.50 0.59
N LEU A 58 20.41 -5.80 0.04
CA LEU A 58 21.64 -6.05 0.79
C LEU A 58 22.45 -4.78 1.09
N ASP A 59 22.13 -3.66 0.45
CA ASP A 59 22.81 -2.39 0.67
C ASP A 59 22.04 -1.53 1.69
N GLU A 60 22.50 -1.52 2.93
CA GLU A 60 21.89 -0.77 4.04
C GLU A 60 21.84 0.76 3.82
N LYS A 61 22.62 1.30 2.88
CA LYS A 61 22.61 2.72 2.52
C LYS A 61 21.39 3.08 1.66
N LYS A 62 20.81 2.10 1.00
CA LYS A 62 19.66 2.28 0.13
C LYS A 62 18.34 2.15 0.92
N ALA A 63 17.34 2.90 0.48
CA ALA A 63 15.97 2.70 0.94
C ALA A 63 15.18 1.98 -0.16
N VAL A 64 14.70 0.79 0.14
CA VAL A 64 13.91 -0.01 -0.82
C VAL A 64 12.45 -0.02 -0.36
N ILE A 65 11.54 0.38 -1.24
CA ILE A 65 10.10 0.34 -1.03
C ILE A 65 9.49 -0.65 -2.02
N LEU A 66 8.72 -1.60 -1.52
CA LEU A 66 8.06 -2.63 -2.31
C LEU A 66 6.54 -2.39 -2.27
N ASP A 67 5.93 -2.06 -3.42
CA ASP A 67 4.48 -2.03 -3.57
C ASP A 67 4.00 -3.40 -4.04
N VAL A 68 3.30 -4.10 -3.15
CA VAL A 68 2.93 -5.51 -3.33
C VAL A 68 1.44 -5.63 -3.51
N GLY A 69 0.99 -6.38 -4.50
CA GLY A 69 -0.43 -6.65 -4.71
C GLY A 69 -1.11 -7.23 -3.47
N GLY A 70 -2.27 -6.69 -3.12
CA GLY A 70 -3.03 -6.99 -1.89
C GLY A 70 -3.72 -8.37 -1.88
N ASN A 71 -3.13 -9.38 -2.52
CA ASN A 71 -3.62 -10.76 -2.53
C ASN A 71 -2.45 -11.76 -2.44
N ASP A 72 -2.77 -13.04 -2.31
CA ASP A 72 -1.77 -14.11 -2.21
C ASP A 72 -0.90 -14.23 -3.48
N THR A 73 -1.44 -13.95 -4.66
CA THR A 73 -0.70 -13.99 -5.92
C THR A 73 0.39 -12.91 -5.96
N GLY A 74 0.06 -11.66 -5.58
CA GLY A 74 1.04 -10.60 -5.42
C GLY A 74 2.07 -10.92 -4.34
N ALA A 75 1.62 -11.43 -3.20
CA ALA A 75 2.47 -11.78 -2.07
C ALA A 75 3.46 -12.93 -2.37
N LYS A 76 3.13 -13.85 -3.27
CA LYS A 76 4.05 -14.94 -3.71
C LYS A 76 5.36 -14.41 -4.28
N LEU A 77 5.31 -13.25 -4.96
CA LEU A 77 6.51 -12.66 -5.56
C LEU A 77 7.58 -12.34 -4.51
N ILE A 78 7.17 -11.88 -3.33
CA ILE A 78 8.12 -11.55 -2.26
C ILE A 78 8.47 -12.75 -1.38
N GLY A 79 7.71 -13.85 -1.44
CA GLY A 79 7.97 -15.06 -0.66
C GLY A 79 9.35 -15.68 -0.89
N GLY A 80 9.90 -15.53 -2.09
CA GLY A 80 11.27 -15.93 -2.42
C GLY A 80 12.36 -15.10 -1.73
N TYR A 81 12.03 -13.85 -1.37
CA TYR A 81 12.93 -12.88 -0.72
C TYR A 81 12.70 -12.77 0.79
N ALA A 82 11.80 -13.58 1.38
CA ALA A 82 11.44 -13.48 2.78
C ALA A 82 12.64 -13.52 3.74
N HIS A 83 13.69 -14.25 3.40
CA HIS A 83 14.92 -14.32 4.20
C HIS A 83 15.70 -13.00 4.24
N LEU A 84 15.58 -12.15 3.22
CA LEU A 84 16.16 -10.80 3.15
C LEU A 84 15.25 -9.75 3.77
N LEU A 85 13.95 -10.03 3.89
CA LEU A 85 12.92 -9.09 4.37
C LEU A 85 12.60 -9.24 5.87
N LYS A 86 13.40 -9.98 6.63
CA LYS A 86 13.16 -10.22 8.06
C LYS A 86 13.08 -8.96 8.92
N ALA A 87 13.83 -7.93 8.53
CA ALA A 87 13.89 -6.62 9.20
C ALA A 87 13.05 -5.54 8.49
N ALA A 88 12.32 -5.91 7.45
CA ALA A 88 11.48 -4.96 6.73
C ALA A 88 10.31 -4.48 7.59
N ASP A 89 9.98 -3.20 7.47
CA ASP A 89 8.77 -2.61 8.03
C ASP A 89 7.61 -2.91 7.06
N VAL A 90 6.75 -3.83 7.44
CA VAL A 90 5.66 -4.33 6.58
C VAL A 90 4.34 -3.72 7.03
N TRP A 91 3.64 -3.09 6.09
CA TRP A 91 2.36 -2.47 6.31
C TRP A 91 1.25 -3.19 5.55
N PHE A 92 0.19 -3.56 6.26
CA PHE A 92 -1.05 -4.06 5.67
C PHE A 92 -2.06 -2.92 5.63
N VAL A 93 -2.37 -2.47 4.42
CA VAL A 93 -3.27 -1.34 4.20
C VAL A 93 -4.70 -1.84 4.04
N VAL A 94 -5.59 -1.39 4.92
CA VAL A 94 -7.00 -1.80 4.93
C VAL A 94 -7.89 -0.64 4.53
N ASN A 95 -8.66 -0.82 3.46
CA ASN A 95 -9.75 0.08 3.11
C ASN A 95 -11.09 -0.61 3.44
N PRO A 96 -11.80 -0.21 4.51
CA PRO A 96 -13.02 -0.88 4.97
C PRO A 96 -14.18 -0.79 3.97
N TYR A 97 -14.08 0.07 2.98
CA TYR A 97 -15.06 0.22 1.91
C TYR A 97 -14.90 -0.80 0.77
N ARG A 98 -13.88 -1.65 0.83
CA ARG A 98 -13.65 -2.68 -0.20
C ARG A 98 -14.32 -4.00 0.21
N PRO A 99 -14.93 -4.74 -0.73
CA PRO A 99 -15.61 -6.00 -0.43
C PRO A 99 -14.75 -7.01 0.32
N TRP A 100 -13.45 -7.09 -0.01
CA TRP A 100 -12.49 -8.02 0.61
C TRP A 100 -11.98 -7.59 1.99
N SER A 101 -12.44 -6.46 2.50
CA SER A 101 -12.16 -5.93 3.85
C SER A 101 -13.42 -5.38 4.53
N ALA A 102 -14.60 -5.79 4.08
CA ALA A 102 -15.88 -5.37 4.63
C ALA A 102 -16.25 -6.07 5.94
N THR A 103 -15.63 -7.19 6.26
CA THR A 103 -15.81 -7.92 7.53
C THR A 103 -14.48 -8.40 8.07
N THR A 104 -14.44 -8.71 9.36
CA THR A 104 -13.24 -9.25 10.03
C THR A 104 -12.79 -10.57 9.40
N GLU A 105 -13.72 -11.45 9.02
CA GLU A 105 -13.43 -12.73 8.38
C GLU A 105 -12.79 -12.53 7.00
N HIS A 106 -13.25 -11.56 6.22
CA HIS A 106 -12.64 -11.23 4.93
C HIS A 106 -11.21 -10.69 5.11
N ILE A 107 -11.00 -9.82 6.10
CA ILE A 107 -9.66 -9.28 6.42
C ILE A 107 -8.74 -10.43 6.86
N ASP A 108 -9.18 -11.28 7.78
CA ASP A 108 -8.39 -12.42 8.29
C ASP A 108 -8.06 -13.41 7.19
N GLY A 109 -9.04 -13.77 6.35
CA GLY A 109 -8.83 -14.66 5.21
C GLY A 109 -7.78 -14.13 4.24
N THR A 110 -7.88 -12.84 3.88
CA THR A 110 -6.93 -12.16 2.99
C THR A 110 -5.54 -12.09 3.61
N LEU A 111 -5.44 -11.62 4.87
CA LEU A 111 -4.19 -11.52 5.60
C LEU A 111 -3.50 -12.88 5.75
N SER A 112 -4.26 -13.91 6.15
CA SER A 112 -3.75 -15.27 6.30
C SER A 112 -3.21 -15.84 4.99
N ALA A 113 -3.87 -15.57 3.86
CA ALA A 113 -3.39 -15.98 2.55
C ALA A 113 -2.10 -15.25 2.15
N ILE A 114 -2.02 -13.94 2.40
CA ILE A 114 -0.83 -13.11 2.15
C ILE A 114 0.34 -13.58 3.01
N LEU A 115 0.15 -13.81 4.31
CA LEU A 115 1.21 -14.24 5.23
C LEU A 115 1.78 -15.62 4.83
N ARG A 116 0.90 -16.56 4.45
CA ARG A 116 1.35 -17.88 3.94
C ARG A 116 2.16 -17.76 2.66
N ALA A 117 1.73 -16.89 1.74
CA ALA A 117 2.38 -16.72 0.45
C ALA A 117 3.71 -15.96 0.57
N SER A 118 3.74 -14.87 1.32
CA SER A 118 4.90 -14.01 1.51
C SER A 118 5.94 -14.57 2.47
N ARG A 119 5.54 -15.44 3.41
CA ARG A 119 6.38 -15.97 4.52
C ARG A 119 6.93 -14.87 5.43
N LEU A 120 6.29 -13.71 5.44
CA LEU A 120 6.64 -12.59 6.31
C LEU A 120 5.97 -12.72 7.68
N LYS A 121 6.44 -11.94 8.65
CA LYS A 121 5.83 -11.82 9.97
C LYS A 121 4.55 -10.98 9.89
N MET A 122 3.79 -10.96 10.98
CA MET A 122 2.63 -10.10 11.15
C MET A 122 2.97 -8.65 10.83
N PRO A 123 2.24 -8.01 9.92
CA PRO A 123 2.50 -6.62 9.53
C PRO A 123 1.94 -5.64 10.55
N ARG A 124 2.32 -4.38 10.41
CA ARG A 124 1.65 -3.23 11.01
C ARG A 124 0.37 -2.91 10.22
N PHE A 125 -0.63 -2.31 10.86
CA PHE A 125 -1.91 -2.02 10.21
C PHE A 125 -2.10 -0.53 9.99
N LEU A 126 -2.44 -0.18 8.74
CA LEU A 126 -2.77 1.17 8.29
C LEU A 126 -4.20 1.18 7.75
N LEU A 127 -5.06 2.05 8.26
CA LEU A 127 -6.35 2.32 7.64
C LEU A 127 -6.21 3.29 6.46
N ASN A 128 -6.96 3.05 5.40
CA ASN A 128 -7.07 3.95 4.25
C ASN A 128 -8.54 4.01 3.79
N PRO A 129 -9.44 4.59 4.59
CA PRO A 129 -10.85 4.73 4.21
C PRO A 129 -10.95 5.69 3.02
N ASN A 130 -11.17 5.14 1.84
CA ASN A 130 -11.11 5.91 0.61
C ASN A 130 -12.12 5.37 -0.42
N LEU A 131 -13.03 6.26 -0.86
CA LEU A 131 -14.01 5.99 -1.93
C LEU A 131 -13.56 6.54 -3.29
N GLY A 132 -12.41 7.18 -3.35
CA GLY A 132 -11.85 7.84 -4.53
C GLY A 132 -11.64 9.34 -4.31
N GLY A 133 -11.47 10.10 -5.40
CA GLY A 133 -11.14 11.52 -5.34
C GLY A 133 -12.21 12.43 -4.70
N GLY A 134 -13.43 11.94 -4.53
CA GLY A 134 -14.54 12.66 -3.93
C GLY A 134 -14.86 12.28 -2.48
N THR A 135 -13.98 11.55 -1.78
CA THR A 135 -14.20 11.15 -0.39
C THR A 135 -14.42 12.39 0.50
N THR A 136 -15.58 12.48 1.13
CA THR A 136 -15.92 13.55 2.07
C THR A 136 -15.35 13.30 3.46
N LEU A 137 -15.32 14.33 4.32
CA LEU A 137 -14.89 14.18 5.71
C LEU A 137 -15.78 13.19 6.47
N GLU A 138 -17.10 13.26 6.29
CA GLU A 138 -18.06 12.36 6.94
C GLU A 138 -17.79 10.90 6.55
N GLU A 139 -17.66 10.62 5.27
CA GLU A 139 -17.31 9.28 4.78
C GLU A 139 -15.95 8.81 5.32
N TYR A 140 -14.95 9.69 5.34
CA TYR A 140 -13.65 9.37 5.89
C TYR A 140 -13.73 8.95 7.37
N LEU A 141 -14.39 9.77 8.21
CA LEU A 141 -14.53 9.50 9.65
C LEU A 141 -15.38 8.26 9.92
N PHE A 142 -16.44 8.05 9.15
CA PHE A 142 -17.22 6.82 9.21
C PHE A 142 -16.35 5.59 8.88
N GLY A 143 -15.53 5.68 7.85
CA GLY A 143 -14.60 4.60 7.49
C GLY A 143 -13.51 4.35 8.53
N ILE A 144 -13.01 5.40 9.22
CA ILE A 144 -12.12 5.23 10.39
C ILE A 144 -12.83 4.43 11.48
N LYS A 145 -14.04 4.83 11.86
CA LYS A 145 -14.83 4.12 12.88
C LYS A 145 -15.05 2.65 12.50
N LEU A 146 -15.53 2.41 11.30
CA LEU A 146 -15.76 1.06 10.78
C LEU A 146 -14.47 0.21 10.78
N GLY A 147 -13.36 0.77 10.29
CA GLY A 147 -12.08 0.06 10.27
C GLY A 147 -11.55 -0.27 11.67
N LEU A 148 -11.73 0.64 12.64
CA LEU A 148 -11.38 0.39 14.04
C LEU A 148 -12.28 -0.69 14.66
N GLU A 149 -13.57 -0.69 14.40
CA GLU A 149 -14.50 -1.73 14.87
C GLU A 149 -14.09 -3.12 14.34
N LEU A 150 -13.67 -3.22 13.09
CA LEU A 150 -13.26 -4.48 12.47
C LEU A 150 -11.90 -5.00 12.96
N LEU A 151 -10.95 -4.12 13.29
CA LEU A 151 -9.56 -4.48 13.54
C LEU A 151 -9.16 -4.42 15.02
N SER A 152 -9.58 -3.38 15.77
CA SER A 152 -9.06 -3.13 17.12
C SER A 152 -9.29 -4.24 18.15
N PRO A 153 -10.31 -5.12 18.02
CA PRO A 153 -10.42 -6.27 18.90
C PRO A 153 -9.30 -7.30 18.76
N TYR A 154 -8.56 -7.27 17.65
CA TYR A 154 -7.59 -8.31 17.28
C TYR A 154 -6.18 -7.77 17.10
N VAL A 155 -6.03 -6.54 16.58
CA VAL A 155 -4.73 -5.93 16.27
C VAL A 155 -4.73 -4.44 16.56
N ALA A 156 -3.55 -3.88 16.82
CA ALA A 156 -3.39 -2.43 16.91
C ALA A 156 -3.40 -1.81 15.50
N VAL A 157 -4.23 -0.78 15.32
CA VAL A 157 -4.18 0.08 14.14
C VAL A 157 -3.24 1.24 14.46
N GLU A 158 -2.15 1.39 13.72
CA GLU A 158 -1.10 2.34 14.08
C GLU A 158 -1.31 3.74 13.50
N ALA A 159 -1.93 3.82 12.33
CA ALA A 159 -2.20 5.10 11.67
C ALA A 159 -3.33 4.96 10.63
N ALA A 160 -3.77 6.11 10.10
CA ALA A 160 -4.62 6.14 8.92
C ALA A 160 -4.09 7.12 7.87
N ALA A 161 -4.19 6.71 6.60
CA ALA A 161 -3.99 7.61 5.48
C ALA A 161 -5.21 8.52 5.34
N VAL A 162 -4.99 9.79 5.12
CA VAL A 162 -6.05 10.79 4.96
C VAL A 162 -5.81 11.64 3.70
N PRO A 163 -6.81 11.92 2.88
CA PRO A 163 -6.67 12.89 1.79
C PRO A 163 -6.16 14.24 2.34
N ALA A 164 -5.08 14.78 1.75
CA ALA A 164 -4.44 16.00 2.25
C ALA A 164 -5.40 17.17 2.50
N PRO A 165 -6.44 17.44 1.67
CA PRO A 165 -7.42 18.49 1.94
C PRO A 165 -8.25 18.29 3.20
N LEU A 166 -8.41 17.04 3.68
CA LEU A 166 -9.21 16.71 4.86
C LEU A 166 -8.37 16.65 6.15
N TYR A 167 -7.05 16.76 6.06
CA TYR A 167 -6.13 16.47 7.16
C TYR A 167 -6.44 17.26 8.43
N GLU A 168 -6.53 18.57 8.34
CA GLU A 168 -6.73 19.43 9.53
C GLU A 168 -8.09 19.18 10.20
N GLN A 169 -9.13 18.94 9.41
CA GLN A 169 -10.47 18.66 9.92
C GLN A 169 -10.51 17.26 10.56
N ALA A 170 -9.97 16.25 9.86
CA ALA A 170 -9.93 14.89 10.39
C ALA A 170 -9.11 14.77 11.67
N LYS A 171 -8.00 15.51 11.76
CA LYS A 171 -7.13 15.54 12.94
C LYS A 171 -7.82 16.02 14.20
N ALA A 172 -8.82 16.91 14.08
CA ALA A 172 -9.60 17.37 15.21
C ALA A 172 -10.61 16.31 15.72
N GLU A 173 -10.97 15.34 14.87
CA GLU A 173 -12.06 14.37 15.12
C GLU A 173 -11.55 12.96 15.48
N THR A 174 -10.25 12.67 15.35
CA THR A 174 -9.70 11.35 15.68
C THR A 174 -8.38 11.44 16.42
N ALA A 175 -8.18 10.53 17.39
CA ALA A 175 -6.91 10.38 18.09
C ALA A 175 -5.90 9.50 17.33
N LEU A 176 -6.33 8.83 16.24
CA LEU A 176 -5.45 7.98 15.44
C LEU A 176 -4.41 8.86 14.71
N PRO A 177 -3.12 8.49 14.71
CA PRO A 177 -2.11 9.18 13.90
C PRO A 177 -2.51 9.23 12.43
N LEU A 178 -2.47 10.41 11.82
CA LEU A 178 -2.88 10.62 10.43
C LEU A 178 -1.68 10.87 9.53
N ILE A 179 -1.67 10.23 8.37
CA ILE A 179 -0.67 10.40 7.32
C ILE A 179 -1.36 11.09 6.13
N PRO A 180 -1.11 12.40 5.88
CA PRO A 180 -1.71 13.07 4.74
C PRO A 180 -1.14 12.53 3.43
N ILE A 181 -2.05 12.18 2.52
CA ILE A 181 -1.70 11.68 1.19
C ILE A 181 -2.36 12.53 0.11
N THR A 182 -1.65 12.68 -1.00
CA THR A 182 -2.18 13.29 -2.23
C THR A 182 -2.26 12.21 -3.30
N SER A 183 -3.44 11.99 -3.85
CA SER A 183 -3.59 11.07 -4.98
C SER A 183 -3.06 11.73 -6.25
N HIS A 184 -2.17 11.04 -6.94
CA HIS A 184 -1.61 11.44 -8.24
C HIS A 184 -2.09 10.52 -9.37
N ILE A 185 -2.90 9.52 -9.05
CA ILE A 185 -3.47 8.58 -10.01
C ILE A 185 -4.96 8.89 -10.13
N SER A 186 -5.39 9.32 -11.30
CA SER A 186 -6.81 9.50 -11.61
C SER A 186 -7.38 8.21 -12.19
N VAL A 187 -8.53 7.80 -11.69
CA VAL A 187 -9.34 6.81 -12.41
C VAL A 187 -9.86 7.50 -13.66
N PRO A 188 -9.70 6.95 -14.86
CA PRO A 188 -10.42 7.46 -16.00
C PRO A 188 -11.91 7.46 -15.67
N GLU A 189 -12.57 8.59 -15.78
CA GLU A 189 -14.03 8.61 -15.72
C GLU A 189 -14.52 7.65 -16.80
N ALA A 190 -15.23 6.60 -16.38
CA ALA A 190 -15.92 5.75 -17.34
C ALA A 190 -16.94 6.67 -18.02
N GLY A 191 -16.60 7.08 -19.26
CA GLY A 191 -17.55 7.80 -20.11
C GLY A 191 -18.77 6.91 -20.25
N LEU A 192 -19.84 7.28 -19.57
CA LEU A 192 -21.18 6.79 -19.83
C LEU A 192 -21.67 7.62 -21.04
N ASP A 193 -21.29 7.18 -22.25
CA ASP A 193 -21.97 7.54 -23.50
C ASP A 193 -23.07 6.51 -23.80
#